data_573ce2e5932de1d09abd64667996eae9
#
_entry.id   573ce2e5932de1d09abd64667996eae9
#
_cell.length_a   1.000
_cell.length_b   1.000
_cell.length_c   1.000
_cell.angle_alpha   90.00
_cell.angle_beta   90.00
_cell.angle_gamma   90.00
#
_symmetry.space_group_name_H-M   'P 1'
#
loop_
_entity.id
_entity.type
_entity.pdbx_description
1 polymer ?
#
loop_
_entity_poly.entity_id
_entity_poly.type
_entity_poly.pdbx_seq_one_letter_code
_entity_poly.pdbx_strand_id
1 'polypeptide(L)'
;MDQILANIAGAAGTLTPILYGLLVAALLDTLTGIWAAFNSGTFSWEFLAEFVRSHVLQKITPILLALLGGVAVGGTDNAAGAALLAAGAASGAAYLASVVASIAGNLSEGQAKTKGLPKR
;
A
#
# COMPACT_ATOMS: atom_id res chain seq x y z
N MET A 1 21.03 -6.60 -20.38
CA MET A 1 19.79 -5.77 -20.50
C MET A 1 18.62 -6.60 -20.99
N ASP A 2 18.81 -7.40 -22.06
CA ASP A 2 17.71 -8.19 -22.59
C ASP A 2 17.12 -9.17 -21.58
N GLN A 3 17.97 -9.80 -20.77
CA GLN A 3 17.49 -10.73 -19.76
C GLN A 3 16.67 -10.03 -18.67
N ILE A 4 17.10 -8.84 -18.29
CA ILE A 4 16.36 -8.04 -17.30
C ILE A 4 14.98 -7.68 -17.84
N LEU A 5 14.93 -7.20 -19.08
CA LEU A 5 13.64 -6.84 -19.68
C LEU A 5 12.74 -8.05 -19.84
N ALA A 6 13.29 -9.19 -20.23
CA ALA A 6 12.52 -10.42 -20.35
C ALA A 6 11.98 -10.88 -19.01
N ASN A 7 12.78 -10.78 -17.95
CA ASN A 7 12.33 -11.15 -16.59
C ASN A 7 11.17 -10.26 -16.14
N ILE A 8 11.28 -8.96 -16.37
CA ILE A 8 10.24 -8.03 -15.97
C ILE A 8 8.97 -8.27 -16.78
N ALA A 9 9.10 -8.46 -18.09
CA ALA A 9 7.94 -8.73 -18.94
C ALA A 9 7.26 -10.03 -18.56
N GLY A 10 8.04 -11.07 -18.27
CA GLY A 10 7.47 -12.35 -17.85
C GLY A 10 6.77 -12.29 -16.50
N ALA A 11 7.20 -11.39 -15.63
CA ALA A 11 6.62 -11.24 -14.31
C ALA A 11 5.41 -10.31 -14.28
N ALA A 12 5.14 -9.58 -15.37
CA ALA A 12 4.07 -8.58 -15.38
C ALA A 12 2.73 -9.20 -14.99
N GLY A 13 2.42 -10.40 -15.48
CA GLY A 13 1.18 -11.07 -15.13
C GLY A 13 1.07 -11.41 -13.65
N THR A 14 2.19 -11.71 -13.00
CA THR A 14 2.22 -12.02 -11.57
C THR A 14 2.17 -10.76 -10.72
N LEU A 15 2.88 -9.72 -11.15
CA LEU A 15 2.97 -8.48 -10.37
C LEU A 15 1.71 -7.63 -10.47
N THR A 16 0.97 -7.72 -11.58
CA THR A 16 -0.22 -6.91 -11.78
C THR A 16 -1.27 -7.11 -10.69
N PRO A 17 -1.65 -8.36 -10.32
CA PRO A 17 -2.61 -8.52 -9.22
C PRO A 17 -2.11 -7.98 -7.89
N ILE A 18 -0.80 -8.10 -7.63
CA ILE A 18 -0.20 -7.57 -6.42
C ILE A 18 -0.34 -6.05 -6.40
N LEU A 19 -0.02 -5.40 -7.52
CA LEU A 19 -0.16 -3.95 -7.63
C LEU A 19 -1.60 -3.51 -7.43
N TYR A 20 -2.55 -4.18 -8.07
CA TYR A 20 -3.96 -3.87 -7.87
C TYR A 20 -4.37 -4.04 -6.43
N GLY A 21 -3.93 -5.11 -5.77
CA GLY A 21 -4.24 -5.32 -4.36
C GLY A 21 -3.73 -4.18 -3.48
N LEU A 22 -2.50 -3.74 -3.71
CA LEU A 22 -1.94 -2.63 -2.95
C LEU A 22 -2.68 -1.33 -3.22
N LEU A 23 -3.04 -1.07 -4.48
CA LEU A 23 -3.77 0.14 -4.84
C LEU A 23 -5.18 0.15 -4.28
N VAL A 24 -5.87 -1.00 -4.32
CA VAL A 24 -7.21 -1.11 -3.74
C VAL A 24 -7.14 -0.89 -2.23
N ALA A 25 -6.15 -1.47 -1.56
CA ALA A 25 -5.96 -1.27 -0.12
C ALA A 25 -5.74 0.22 0.19
N ALA A 26 -4.89 0.89 -0.59
CA ALA A 26 -4.64 2.31 -0.40
C ALA A 26 -5.92 3.13 -0.65
N LEU A 27 -6.69 2.75 -1.67
CA LEU A 27 -7.93 3.45 -1.98
C LEU A 27 -8.95 3.31 -0.84
N LEU A 28 -9.12 2.10 -0.32
CA LEU A 28 -10.04 1.86 0.80
C LEU A 28 -9.62 2.63 2.04
N ASP A 29 -8.32 2.65 2.34
CA ASP A 29 -7.82 3.42 3.47
C ASP A 29 -8.10 4.91 3.27
N THR A 30 -7.86 5.41 2.06
CA THR A 30 -8.13 6.81 1.73
C THR A 30 -9.61 7.14 1.88
N LEU A 31 -10.49 6.29 1.33
CA LEU A 31 -11.93 6.53 1.38
C LEU A 31 -12.45 6.51 2.82
N THR A 32 -12.02 5.55 3.62
CA THR A 32 -12.46 5.51 5.02
C THR A 32 -11.89 6.66 5.82
N GLY A 33 -10.67 7.10 5.49
CA GLY A 33 -10.07 8.27 6.13
C GLY A 33 -10.83 9.55 5.80
N ILE A 34 -11.25 9.71 4.54
CA ILE A 34 -12.06 10.85 4.12
C ILE A 34 -13.39 10.85 4.86
N TRP A 35 -14.05 9.68 4.90
CA TRP A 35 -15.32 9.54 5.60
C TRP A 35 -15.19 9.94 7.08
N ALA A 36 -14.17 9.43 7.75
CA ALA A 36 -13.94 9.76 9.15
C ALA A 36 -13.63 11.25 9.34
N ALA A 37 -12.85 11.84 8.43
CA ALA A 37 -12.50 13.24 8.51
C ALA A 37 -13.72 14.14 8.32
N PHE A 38 -14.60 13.81 7.39
CA PHE A 38 -15.84 14.56 7.22
C PHE A 38 -16.71 14.45 8.45
N ASN A 39 -16.86 13.25 9.01
CA ASN A 39 -17.70 13.05 10.19
C ASN A 39 -17.15 13.76 11.43
N SER A 40 -15.82 13.89 11.52
CA SER A 40 -15.19 14.56 12.67
C SER A 40 -14.90 16.05 12.41
N GLY A 41 -15.14 16.52 11.20
CA GLY A 41 -14.91 17.92 10.86
C GLY A 41 -13.44 18.30 10.68
N THR A 42 -12.58 17.32 10.43
CA THR A 42 -11.14 17.56 10.30
C THR A 42 -10.63 17.46 8.87
N PHE A 43 -11.53 17.32 7.89
CA PHE A 43 -11.10 17.14 6.51
C PHE A 43 -10.43 18.41 5.95
N SER A 44 -9.36 18.22 5.19
CA SER A 44 -8.75 19.28 4.40
C SER A 44 -8.12 18.65 3.16
N TRP A 45 -7.99 19.46 2.11
CA TRP A 45 -7.34 18.98 0.89
C TRP A 45 -5.86 18.71 1.10
N GLU A 46 -5.21 19.48 1.97
CA GLU A 46 -3.82 19.23 2.31
C GLU A 46 -3.64 17.88 3.00
N PHE A 47 -4.56 17.55 3.89
CA PHE A 47 -4.55 16.25 4.56
C PHE A 47 -4.67 15.12 3.54
N LEU A 48 -5.62 15.25 2.59
CA LEU A 48 -5.81 14.24 1.57
C LEU A 48 -4.56 14.07 0.70
N ALA A 49 -3.98 15.18 0.26
CA ALA A 49 -2.79 15.14 -0.58
C ALA A 49 -1.63 14.46 0.15
N GLU A 50 -1.42 14.80 1.42
CA GLU A 50 -0.35 14.20 2.22
C GLU A 50 -0.60 12.70 2.45
N PHE A 51 -1.85 12.33 2.68
CA PHE A 51 -2.22 10.94 2.90
C PHE A 51 -1.91 10.10 1.67
N VAL A 52 -2.32 10.56 0.49
CA VAL A 52 -2.06 9.85 -0.76
C VAL A 52 -0.56 9.77 -1.03
N ARG A 53 0.15 10.87 -0.86
CA ARG A 53 1.60 10.89 -1.07
C ARG A 53 2.30 9.91 -0.14
N SER A 54 1.91 9.88 1.12
CA SER A 54 2.50 8.99 2.09
C SER A 54 2.28 7.53 1.71
N HIS A 55 1.06 7.16 1.31
CA HIS A 55 0.77 5.78 0.93
C HIS A 55 1.47 5.39 -0.36
N VAL A 56 1.39 6.21 -1.39
CA VAL A 56 1.93 5.83 -2.70
C VAL A 56 3.46 5.95 -2.72
N LEU A 57 3.99 7.10 -2.35
CA LEU A 57 5.42 7.35 -2.51
C LEU A 57 6.26 6.71 -1.43
N GLN A 58 5.77 6.69 -0.20
CA GLN A 58 6.57 6.23 0.92
C GLN A 58 6.37 4.76 1.25
N LYS A 59 5.26 4.15 0.82
CA LYS A 59 4.95 2.77 1.17
C LYS A 59 4.85 1.85 -0.02
N ILE A 60 4.05 2.19 -1.00
CA ILE A 60 3.85 1.32 -2.16
C ILE A 60 5.07 1.32 -3.08
N THR A 61 5.63 2.48 -3.36
CA THR A 61 6.78 2.57 -4.27
C THR A 61 7.97 1.71 -3.83
N PRO A 62 8.41 1.76 -2.55
CA PRO A 62 9.51 0.88 -2.13
C PRO A 62 9.19 -0.61 -2.28
N ILE A 63 7.94 -1.00 -2.01
CA ILE A 63 7.53 -2.40 -2.17
C ILE A 63 7.65 -2.82 -3.62
N LEU A 64 7.15 -2.00 -4.54
CA LEU A 64 7.23 -2.30 -5.97
C LEU A 64 8.66 -2.33 -6.46
N LEU A 65 9.50 -1.41 -5.99
CA LEU A 65 10.90 -1.38 -6.38
C LEU A 65 11.63 -2.65 -5.92
N ALA A 66 11.34 -3.13 -4.71
CA ALA A 66 11.93 -4.37 -4.22
C ALA A 66 11.48 -5.56 -5.07
N LEU A 67 10.20 -5.64 -5.39
CA LEU A 67 9.69 -6.75 -6.20
C LEU A 67 10.25 -6.70 -7.62
N LEU A 68 10.24 -5.53 -8.25
CA LEU A 68 10.79 -5.39 -9.60
C LEU A 68 12.29 -5.65 -9.63
N GLY A 69 13.02 -5.15 -8.64
CA GLY A 69 14.45 -5.38 -8.54
C GLY A 69 14.76 -6.85 -8.37
N GLY A 70 13.99 -7.54 -7.53
CA GLY A 70 14.17 -8.97 -7.33
C GLY A 70 13.97 -9.76 -8.61
N VAL A 71 12.92 -9.43 -9.38
CA VAL A 71 12.68 -10.09 -10.66
C VAL A 71 13.79 -9.75 -11.66
N ALA A 72 14.20 -8.48 -11.70
CA ALA A 72 15.20 -8.03 -12.69
C ALA A 72 16.55 -8.73 -12.51
N VAL A 73 16.95 -9.05 -11.26
CA VAL A 73 18.25 -9.68 -11.02
C VAL A 73 18.18 -11.22 -11.05
N GLY A 74 17.03 -11.78 -11.41
CA GLY A 74 16.93 -13.23 -11.62
C GLY A 74 15.87 -13.94 -10.79
N GLY A 75 15.09 -13.21 -10.01
CA GLY A 75 14.04 -13.82 -9.21
C GLY A 75 14.61 -14.78 -8.17
N THR A 76 13.98 -15.94 -8.03
CA THR A 76 14.43 -16.93 -7.06
C THR A 76 15.63 -17.73 -7.54
N ASP A 77 16.14 -17.48 -8.74
CA ASP A 77 17.27 -18.21 -9.29
C ASP A 77 18.59 -17.83 -8.64
N ASN A 78 18.63 -16.71 -7.90
CA ASN A 78 19.83 -16.36 -7.16
C ASN A 78 19.47 -15.72 -5.82
N ALA A 79 20.48 -15.66 -4.95
CA ALA A 79 20.26 -15.20 -3.58
C ALA A 79 19.82 -13.74 -3.51
N ALA A 80 20.39 -12.87 -4.36
CA ALA A 80 20.04 -11.46 -4.34
C ALA A 80 18.60 -11.25 -4.77
N GLY A 81 18.17 -11.92 -5.83
CA GLY A 81 16.79 -11.83 -6.30
C GLY A 81 15.81 -12.36 -5.27
N ALA A 82 16.11 -13.52 -4.68
CA ALA A 82 15.26 -14.10 -3.67
C ALA A 82 15.14 -13.20 -2.45
N ALA A 83 16.25 -12.57 -2.03
CA ALA A 83 16.23 -11.66 -0.89
C ALA A 83 15.37 -10.43 -1.16
N LEU A 84 15.48 -9.85 -2.36
CA LEU A 84 14.66 -8.70 -2.72
C LEU A 84 13.18 -9.03 -2.80
N LEU A 85 12.85 -10.20 -3.37
CA LEU A 85 11.46 -10.64 -3.43
C LEU A 85 10.89 -10.87 -2.04
N ALA A 86 11.67 -11.49 -1.16
CA ALA A 86 11.24 -11.71 0.22
C ALA A 86 11.03 -10.39 0.95
N ALA A 87 11.92 -9.43 0.77
CA ALA A 87 11.79 -8.12 1.39
C ALA A 87 10.54 -7.39 0.88
N GLY A 88 10.30 -7.46 -0.43
CA GLY A 88 9.11 -6.86 -1.01
C GLY A 88 7.82 -7.50 -0.50
N ALA A 89 7.80 -8.82 -0.42
CA ALA A 89 6.64 -9.54 0.08
C ALA A 89 6.38 -9.22 1.56
N ALA A 90 7.43 -9.20 2.39
CA ALA A 90 7.29 -8.88 3.81
C ALA A 90 6.81 -7.44 4.00
N SER A 91 7.37 -6.51 3.24
CA SER A 91 6.97 -5.11 3.31
C SER A 91 5.52 -4.94 2.85
N GLY A 92 5.12 -5.65 1.79
CA GLY A 92 3.74 -5.63 1.31
C GLY A 92 2.76 -6.14 2.35
N ALA A 93 3.09 -7.26 3.00
CA ALA A 93 2.27 -7.83 4.04
C ALA A 93 2.14 -6.87 5.23
N ALA A 94 3.25 -6.25 5.64
CA ALA A 94 3.24 -5.26 6.71
C ALA A 94 2.39 -4.06 6.34
N TYR A 95 2.48 -3.60 5.09
CA TYR A 95 1.67 -2.50 4.61
C TYR A 95 0.18 -2.85 4.68
N LEU A 96 -0.20 -4.03 4.19
CA LEU A 96 -1.60 -4.45 4.22
C LEU A 96 -2.12 -4.56 5.64
N ALA A 97 -1.32 -5.07 6.57
CA ALA A 97 -1.71 -5.13 7.97
C ALA A 97 -1.94 -3.73 8.54
N SER A 98 -1.06 -2.78 8.21
CA SER A 98 -1.21 -1.41 8.68
C SER A 98 -2.44 -0.75 8.08
N VAL A 99 -2.77 -1.07 6.82
CA VAL A 99 -3.97 -0.55 6.17
C VAL A 99 -5.22 -1.06 6.86
N VAL A 100 -5.27 -2.36 7.18
CA VAL A 100 -6.43 -2.93 7.88
C VAL A 100 -6.62 -2.22 9.23
N ALA A 101 -5.54 -2.02 9.98
CA ALA A 101 -5.60 -1.32 11.26
C ALA A 101 -6.07 0.12 11.07
N SER A 102 -5.58 0.79 10.03
CA SER A 102 -5.96 2.16 9.74
C SER A 102 -7.44 2.27 9.36
N ILE A 103 -7.93 1.35 8.54
CA ILE A 103 -9.34 1.32 8.15
C ILE A 103 -10.21 1.11 9.38
N ALA A 104 -9.85 0.16 10.24
CA ALA A 104 -10.60 -0.09 11.46
C ALA A 104 -10.65 1.15 12.35
N GLY A 105 -9.51 1.84 12.49
CA GLY A 105 -9.45 3.08 13.25
C GLY A 105 -10.32 4.17 12.65
N ASN A 106 -10.29 4.32 11.32
CA ASN A 106 -11.10 5.32 10.64
C ASN A 106 -12.60 5.06 10.84
N LEU A 107 -13.01 3.80 10.71
CA LEU A 107 -14.41 3.45 10.90
C LEU A 107 -14.86 3.68 12.33
N SER A 108 -14.02 3.31 13.29
CA SER A 108 -14.34 3.50 14.70
C SER A 108 -14.48 4.99 15.04
N GLU A 109 -13.55 5.81 14.55
CA GLU A 109 -13.61 7.24 14.80
C GLU A 109 -14.85 7.87 14.16
N GLY A 110 -15.13 7.50 12.91
CA GLY A 110 -16.31 8.01 12.23
C GLY A 110 -17.61 7.60 12.92
N GLN A 111 -17.69 6.35 13.38
CA GLN A 111 -18.87 5.88 14.09
C GLN A 111 -19.06 6.59 15.41
N ALA A 112 -17.98 6.81 16.16
CA ALA A 112 -18.05 7.50 17.43
C ALA A 112 -18.61 8.91 17.23
N LYS A 113 -18.13 9.60 16.21
CA LYS A 113 -18.62 10.95 15.89
C LYS A 113 -20.08 10.91 15.45
N THR A 114 -20.43 9.96 14.60
CA THR A 114 -21.80 9.83 14.09
C THR A 114 -22.78 9.55 15.22
N LYS A 115 -22.38 8.76 16.20
CA LYS A 115 -23.25 8.42 17.34
C LYS A 115 -23.23 9.46 18.43
N GLY A 116 -22.48 10.55 18.26
CA GLY A 116 -22.36 11.58 19.28
C GLY A 116 -21.51 11.20 20.46
N LEU A 117 -20.71 10.15 20.32
CA LEU A 117 -19.82 9.73 21.38
C LEU A 117 -18.56 10.60 21.41
N PRO A 118 -17.88 10.69 22.56
CA PRO A 118 -16.65 11.45 22.61
C PRO A 118 -15.61 10.86 21.66
N LYS A 119 -14.84 11.74 21.04
CA LYS A 119 -13.74 11.30 20.20
C LYS A 119 -12.61 10.76 21.08
N ARG A 120 -11.99 9.68 20.63
CA ARG A 120 -10.90 9.04 21.37
C ARG A 120 -9.64 9.87 21.33
#